data_2ddbb9447a1972357486e99606822d76
#
_entry.id   2ddbb9447a1972357486e99606822d76
#
_cell.length_a   1.000
_cell.length_b   1.000
_cell.length_c   1.000
_cell.angle_alpha   90.00
_cell.angle_beta   90.00
_cell.angle_gamma   90.00
#
_symmetry.space_group_name_H-M   'P 1'
#
loop_
_entity.id
_entity.type
_entity.pdbx_description
1 polymer ?
#
loop_
_entity_poly.entity_id
_entity_poly.type
_entity_poly.pdbx_seq_one_letter_code
_entity_poly.pdbx_strand_id
1 'polypeptide(L)'
;MSEYRIEHDSMGEVQVPLHAKWRAQTQRAVENFPVSGQRIERAHIEALARIKAAAAKVNAELGVLDKDVADAIQEAAAEVAEGRWDEHFPVDVFQTGSGTSSNMNTNEVVATLATERLGRDVHPNDHVNASQSSNDVFPSSLHIAATAAVSRDLVPALDHLATSLERKAEEFADVVKSGRTHLMDATPVTLGQEFGGYAAQVRYGIERLTASLPRLAELPLGGTAVGTGINTPPGFSAAVIAEIARTTGLPLTEARNHFEAQGARDGIVEISGQLRTIAVGFTKIANDLRWMASGPRTGLAEISLPDLQPGSSIMPGKVNPVIPEAVLMVAAQVIGNDATVATAGASGNFELNVMMPVIAKNVLESVRLLANVSRLLADRTIDGIVAHRERAREYAESSPSVVTPLNRYIGYEEAAKVAKKALAERKTIRQVVLESGYVDRGDLTLDQLDEALDVLRMTHP
;
A
#
# COMPACT_ATOMS: atom_id res chain seq x y z
N MET A 1 -20.93 9.80 -42.91
CA MET A 1 -21.82 9.29 -41.85
C MET A 1 -21.48 10.08 -40.58
N SER A 2 -22.48 10.48 -39.81
CA SER A 2 -22.23 11.18 -38.53
C SER A 2 -21.36 10.29 -37.64
N GLU A 3 -20.30 10.88 -37.04
CA GLU A 3 -19.48 10.16 -36.04
C GLU A 3 -20.14 10.11 -34.68
N TYR A 4 -21.35 10.69 -34.54
CA TYR A 4 -22.11 10.87 -33.31
C TYR A 4 -23.55 10.41 -33.47
N ARG A 5 -24.14 9.93 -32.35
CA ARG A 5 -25.58 9.73 -32.19
C ARG A 5 -26.13 10.76 -31.21
N ILE A 6 -27.43 11.05 -31.31
CA ILE A 6 -28.13 11.92 -30.36
C ILE A 6 -28.70 11.06 -29.24
N GLU A 7 -28.35 11.40 -28.01
CA GLU A 7 -28.90 10.85 -26.78
C GLU A 7 -29.69 11.94 -26.03
N HIS A 8 -30.55 11.55 -25.11
CA HIS A 8 -31.39 12.45 -24.34
C HIS A 8 -31.29 12.16 -22.85
N ASP A 9 -31.31 13.21 -22.04
CA ASP A 9 -31.56 13.16 -20.60
C ASP A 9 -32.56 14.25 -20.18
N SER A 10 -32.74 14.45 -18.87
CA SER A 10 -33.67 15.46 -18.34
C SER A 10 -33.27 16.90 -18.69
N MET A 11 -32.06 17.14 -19.19
CA MET A 11 -31.56 18.46 -19.61
C MET A 11 -31.64 18.68 -21.14
N GLY A 12 -32.06 17.66 -21.91
CA GLY A 12 -32.19 17.73 -23.37
C GLY A 12 -31.20 16.85 -24.14
N GLU A 13 -30.98 17.21 -25.39
CA GLU A 13 -30.14 16.45 -26.33
C GLU A 13 -28.65 16.62 -26.04
N VAL A 14 -27.87 15.58 -26.30
CA VAL A 14 -26.41 15.58 -26.29
C VAL A 14 -25.85 14.65 -27.36
N GLN A 15 -24.73 15.03 -27.98
CA GLN A 15 -24.05 14.22 -28.99
C GLN A 15 -23.08 13.27 -28.30
N VAL A 16 -23.26 11.96 -28.54
CA VAL A 16 -22.42 10.90 -27.98
C VAL A 16 -21.70 10.18 -29.12
N PRO A 17 -20.39 9.88 -29.03
CA PRO A 17 -19.68 9.16 -30.08
C PRO A 17 -20.37 7.81 -30.42
N LEU A 18 -20.48 7.45 -31.69
CA LEU A 18 -21.18 6.23 -32.13
C LEU A 18 -20.64 4.95 -31.48
N HIS A 19 -19.33 4.86 -31.28
CA HIS A 19 -18.68 3.69 -30.68
C HIS A 19 -18.88 3.58 -29.17
N ALA A 20 -19.27 4.68 -28.50
CA ALA A 20 -19.39 4.73 -27.05
C ALA A 20 -20.55 3.87 -26.54
N LYS A 21 -20.30 3.09 -25.50
CA LYS A 21 -21.34 2.36 -24.77
C LYS A 21 -22.00 3.20 -23.69
N TRP A 22 -21.39 4.34 -23.28
CA TRP A 22 -22.03 5.31 -22.41
C TRP A 22 -23.09 6.12 -23.15
N ARG A 23 -23.98 6.78 -22.38
CA ARG A 23 -25.09 7.60 -22.88
C ARG A 23 -24.92 9.08 -22.48
N ALA A 24 -26.03 9.79 -22.38
CA ALA A 24 -26.11 11.25 -22.22
C ALA A 24 -25.41 11.78 -20.95
N GLN A 25 -25.67 11.20 -19.78
CA GLN A 25 -25.15 11.74 -18.51
C GLN A 25 -23.61 11.60 -18.43
N THR A 26 -23.06 10.50 -18.88
CA THR A 26 -21.62 10.31 -18.96
C THR A 26 -20.98 11.29 -19.93
N GLN A 27 -21.59 11.53 -21.10
CA GLN A 27 -21.08 12.48 -22.07
C GLN A 27 -21.00 13.89 -21.47
N ARG A 28 -22.04 14.33 -20.74
CA ARG A 28 -21.99 15.61 -20.03
C ARG A 28 -20.88 15.66 -18.99
N ALA A 29 -20.64 14.57 -18.27
CA ALA A 29 -19.54 14.51 -17.29
C ALA A 29 -18.17 14.64 -17.96
N VAL A 30 -17.98 14.00 -19.12
CA VAL A 30 -16.74 14.14 -19.93
C VAL A 30 -16.51 15.59 -20.36
N GLU A 31 -17.58 16.28 -20.78
CA GLU A 31 -17.53 17.68 -21.21
C GLU A 31 -17.34 18.66 -20.04
N ASN A 32 -17.94 18.36 -18.88
CA ASN A 32 -17.87 19.23 -17.70
C ASN A 32 -16.55 19.13 -16.92
N PHE A 33 -15.87 17.99 -16.95
CA PHE A 33 -14.72 17.72 -16.08
C PHE A 33 -13.41 17.38 -16.82
N PRO A 34 -12.95 18.20 -17.79
CA PRO A 34 -11.64 17.98 -18.42
C PRO A 34 -10.53 18.54 -17.51
N VAL A 35 -10.25 17.87 -16.35
CA VAL A 35 -9.38 18.42 -15.30
C VAL A 35 -7.98 17.79 -15.34
N SER A 36 -7.86 16.49 -15.15
CA SER A 36 -6.56 15.81 -15.02
C SER A 36 -6.24 14.84 -16.15
N GLY A 37 -7.23 14.37 -16.87
CA GLY A 37 -7.11 13.26 -17.82
C GLY A 37 -6.93 11.88 -17.17
N GLN A 38 -6.94 11.81 -15.83
CA GLN A 38 -6.88 10.54 -15.09
C GLN A 38 -8.28 9.96 -14.91
N ARG A 39 -8.42 8.66 -15.15
CA ARG A 39 -9.66 7.92 -14.97
C ARG A 39 -9.67 7.21 -13.62
N ILE A 40 -10.85 6.73 -13.19
CA ILE A 40 -10.93 5.89 -12.00
C ILE A 40 -10.17 4.57 -12.21
N GLU A 41 -9.63 4.02 -11.13
CA GLU A 41 -8.85 2.77 -11.15
C GLU A 41 -9.71 1.59 -11.66
N ARG A 42 -9.08 0.67 -12.40
CA ARG A 42 -9.72 -0.54 -12.93
C ARG A 42 -10.45 -1.34 -11.85
N ALA A 43 -9.83 -1.48 -10.66
CA ALA A 43 -10.43 -2.18 -9.51
C ALA A 43 -11.73 -1.52 -9.03
N HIS A 44 -11.86 -0.21 -9.19
CA HIS A 44 -13.07 0.53 -8.84
C HIS A 44 -14.20 0.28 -9.86
N ILE A 45 -13.87 0.24 -11.16
CA ILE A 45 -14.82 -0.13 -12.23
C ILE A 45 -15.35 -1.54 -11.99
N GLU A 46 -14.48 -2.48 -11.67
CA GLU A 46 -14.87 -3.85 -11.32
C GLU A 46 -15.85 -3.89 -10.15
N ALA A 47 -15.54 -3.17 -9.07
CA ALA A 47 -16.40 -3.14 -7.88
C ALA A 47 -17.79 -2.54 -8.18
N LEU A 48 -17.86 -1.45 -8.96
CA LEU A 48 -19.12 -0.87 -9.43
C LEU A 48 -19.94 -1.89 -10.22
N ALA A 49 -19.32 -2.56 -11.18
CA ALA A 49 -19.99 -3.57 -12.00
C ALA A 49 -20.50 -4.77 -11.17
N ARG A 50 -19.72 -5.22 -10.18
CA ARG A 50 -20.14 -6.30 -9.26
C ARG A 50 -21.34 -5.91 -8.42
N ILE A 51 -21.42 -4.65 -7.97
CA ILE A 51 -22.62 -4.13 -7.29
C ILE A 51 -23.82 -4.21 -8.23
N LYS A 52 -23.69 -3.78 -9.51
CA LYS A 52 -24.81 -3.80 -10.47
C LYS A 52 -25.30 -5.23 -10.73
N ALA A 53 -24.41 -6.18 -10.90
CA ALA A 53 -24.76 -7.59 -11.06
C ALA A 53 -25.53 -8.14 -9.86
N ALA A 54 -25.01 -7.91 -8.64
CA ALA A 54 -25.65 -8.39 -7.41
C ALA A 54 -27.00 -7.71 -7.15
N ALA A 55 -27.09 -6.38 -7.38
CA ALA A 55 -28.33 -5.64 -7.24
C ALA A 55 -29.41 -6.11 -8.22
N ALA A 56 -29.06 -6.36 -9.48
CA ALA A 56 -30.01 -6.89 -10.46
C ALA A 56 -30.59 -8.25 -10.04
N LYS A 57 -29.72 -9.17 -9.60
CA LYS A 57 -30.14 -10.48 -9.09
C LYS A 57 -31.09 -10.35 -7.91
N VAL A 58 -30.70 -9.58 -6.87
CA VAL A 58 -31.49 -9.41 -5.66
C VAL A 58 -32.81 -8.68 -5.94
N ASN A 59 -32.81 -7.67 -6.81
CA ASN A 59 -34.03 -6.99 -7.21
C ASN A 59 -35.00 -7.91 -7.96
N ALA A 60 -34.53 -8.86 -8.75
CA ALA A 60 -35.40 -9.88 -9.36
C ALA A 60 -35.99 -10.85 -8.31
N GLU A 61 -35.16 -11.29 -7.37
CA GLU A 61 -35.60 -12.15 -6.26
C GLU A 61 -36.64 -11.47 -5.36
N LEU A 62 -36.56 -10.15 -5.19
CA LEU A 62 -37.49 -9.33 -4.42
C LEU A 62 -38.66 -8.79 -5.25
N GLY A 63 -38.76 -9.16 -6.53
CA GLY A 63 -39.91 -8.77 -7.38
C GLY A 63 -39.85 -7.30 -7.88
N VAL A 64 -38.71 -6.64 -7.83
CA VAL A 64 -38.51 -5.26 -8.32
C VAL A 64 -38.22 -5.25 -9.82
N LEU A 65 -37.50 -6.23 -10.34
CA LEU A 65 -37.15 -6.37 -11.76
C LEU A 65 -37.68 -7.66 -12.34
N ASP A 66 -38.02 -7.62 -13.63
CA ASP A 66 -38.30 -8.83 -14.39
C ASP A 66 -37.00 -9.67 -14.52
N LYS A 67 -37.16 -10.98 -14.44
CA LYS A 67 -36.02 -11.91 -14.43
C LYS A 67 -35.12 -11.78 -15.65
N ASP A 68 -35.70 -11.65 -16.85
CA ASP A 68 -34.94 -11.54 -18.10
C ASP A 68 -34.12 -10.23 -18.19
N VAL A 69 -34.67 -9.13 -17.66
CA VAL A 69 -33.94 -7.86 -17.53
C VAL A 69 -32.79 -8.00 -16.54
N ALA A 70 -33.03 -8.63 -15.40
CA ALA A 70 -32.00 -8.85 -14.38
C ALA A 70 -30.87 -9.77 -14.91
N ASP A 71 -31.21 -10.84 -15.62
CA ASP A 71 -30.24 -11.75 -16.21
C ASP A 71 -29.35 -11.01 -17.24
N ALA A 72 -29.95 -10.20 -18.11
CA ALA A 72 -29.20 -9.39 -19.11
C ALA A 72 -28.28 -8.36 -18.43
N ILE A 73 -28.69 -7.73 -17.33
CA ILE A 73 -27.86 -6.80 -16.55
C ILE A 73 -26.69 -7.57 -15.90
N GLN A 74 -26.93 -8.74 -15.30
CA GLN A 74 -25.89 -9.54 -14.68
C GLN A 74 -24.79 -9.92 -15.67
N GLU A 75 -25.17 -10.41 -16.88
CA GLU A 75 -24.21 -10.77 -17.93
C GLU A 75 -23.43 -9.56 -18.42
N ALA A 76 -24.07 -8.44 -18.66
CA ALA A 76 -23.43 -7.20 -19.09
C ALA A 76 -22.45 -6.68 -18.02
N ALA A 77 -22.88 -6.67 -16.75
CA ALA A 77 -22.03 -6.25 -15.64
C ALA A 77 -20.85 -7.19 -15.42
N ALA A 78 -20.99 -8.50 -15.66
CA ALA A 78 -19.88 -9.46 -15.60
C ALA A 78 -18.79 -9.12 -16.62
N GLU A 79 -19.15 -8.79 -17.87
CA GLU A 79 -18.16 -8.38 -18.89
C GLU A 79 -17.43 -7.08 -18.52
N VAL A 80 -18.15 -6.12 -17.92
CA VAL A 80 -17.51 -4.89 -17.40
C VAL A 80 -16.56 -5.25 -16.25
N ALA A 81 -16.97 -6.13 -15.34
CA ALA A 81 -16.13 -6.59 -14.24
C ALA A 81 -14.87 -7.34 -14.74
N GLU A 82 -14.93 -8.01 -15.87
CA GLU A 82 -13.78 -8.66 -16.51
C GLU A 82 -12.84 -7.70 -17.28
N GLY A 83 -13.21 -6.43 -17.42
CA GLY A 83 -12.38 -5.40 -18.06
C GLY A 83 -12.56 -5.31 -19.59
N ARG A 84 -13.54 -5.99 -20.17
CA ARG A 84 -13.75 -5.97 -21.63
C ARG A 84 -14.16 -4.60 -22.17
N TRP A 85 -14.63 -3.70 -21.28
CA TRP A 85 -15.23 -2.42 -21.63
C TRP A 85 -14.55 -1.22 -20.96
N ASP A 86 -13.33 -1.37 -20.45
CA ASP A 86 -12.63 -0.33 -19.68
C ASP A 86 -12.46 0.99 -20.44
N GLU A 87 -12.35 0.94 -21.77
CA GLU A 87 -12.26 2.14 -22.61
C GLU A 87 -13.53 3.00 -22.59
N HIS A 88 -14.66 2.43 -22.16
CA HIS A 88 -15.95 3.12 -22.07
C HIS A 88 -16.18 3.79 -20.70
N PHE A 89 -15.11 3.96 -19.90
CA PHE A 89 -15.13 4.69 -18.63
C PHE A 89 -14.22 5.94 -18.72
N PRO A 90 -14.65 6.98 -19.50
CA PRO A 90 -13.79 8.12 -19.80
C PRO A 90 -13.79 9.23 -18.73
N VAL A 91 -14.66 9.14 -17.71
CA VAL A 91 -14.86 10.22 -16.74
C VAL A 91 -13.61 10.47 -15.91
N ASP A 92 -13.22 11.76 -15.78
CA ASP A 92 -12.08 12.19 -14.97
C ASP A 92 -12.31 11.87 -13.47
N VAL A 93 -11.23 11.62 -12.74
CA VAL A 93 -11.27 11.46 -11.28
C VAL A 93 -11.85 12.69 -10.61
N PHE A 94 -11.49 13.91 -11.06
CA PHE A 94 -12.03 15.15 -10.54
C PHE A 94 -13.38 15.45 -11.19
N GLN A 95 -14.42 14.88 -10.61
CA GLN A 95 -15.81 14.84 -11.08
C GLN A 95 -16.77 15.26 -9.96
N THR A 96 -18.06 14.98 -10.12
CA THR A 96 -19.03 15.15 -9.04
C THR A 96 -18.56 14.44 -7.76
N GLY A 97 -18.47 15.16 -6.66
CA GLY A 97 -17.84 14.68 -5.41
C GLY A 97 -18.46 13.44 -4.78
N SER A 98 -19.72 13.15 -5.07
CA SER A 98 -20.42 11.90 -4.69
C SER A 98 -20.06 10.70 -5.58
N GLY A 99 -19.31 10.90 -6.67
CA GLY A 99 -19.03 9.86 -7.65
C GLY A 99 -20.19 9.54 -8.58
N THR A 100 -21.23 10.35 -8.59
CA THR A 100 -22.44 10.14 -9.42
C THR A 100 -22.08 9.98 -10.90
N SER A 101 -21.12 10.74 -11.41
CA SER A 101 -20.71 10.64 -12.81
C SER A 101 -20.20 9.25 -13.17
N SER A 102 -19.36 8.64 -12.32
CA SER A 102 -18.88 7.26 -12.52
C SER A 102 -19.94 6.20 -12.26
N ASN A 103 -20.83 6.39 -11.28
CA ASN A 103 -21.96 5.49 -11.08
C ASN A 103 -22.87 5.48 -12.32
N MET A 104 -23.20 6.66 -12.86
CA MET A 104 -24.01 6.76 -14.08
C MET A 104 -23.29 6.23 -15.31
N ASN A 105 -21.99 6.43 -15.42
CA ASN A 105 -21.19 5.80 -16.47
C ASN A 105 -21.34 4.27 -16.44
N THR A 106 -21.23 3.66 -15.26
CA THR A 106 -21.45 2.21 -15.09
C THR A 106 -22.88 1.82 -15.49
N ASN A 107 -23.87 2.56 -14.99
CA ASN A 107 -25.29 2.31 -15.32
C ASN A 107 -25.55 2.37 -16.83
N GLU A 108 -25.03 3.39 -17.50
CA GLU A 108 -25.24 3.59 -18.93
C GLU A 108 -24.55 2.54 -19.81
N VAL A 109 -23.31 2.17 -19.47
CA VAL A 109 -22.57 1.10 -20.17
C VAL A 109 -23.29 -0.23 -20.00
N VAL A 110 -23.64 -0.62 -18.78
CA VAL A 110 -24.35 -1.86 -18.48
C VAL A 110 -25.72 -1.88 -19.15
N ALA A 111 -26.47 -0.77 -19.10
CA ALA A 111 -27.80 -0.66 -19.74
C ALA A 111 -27.70 -0.83 -21.25
N THR A 112 -26.69 -0.23 -21.90
CA THR A 112 -26.47 -0.37 -23.34
C THR A 112 -26.17 -1.81 -23.73
N LEU A 113 -25.26 -2.47 -23.01
CA LEU A 113 -24.91 -3.87 -23.25
C LEU A 113 -26.10 -4.81 -23.00
N ALA A 114 -26.87 -4.57 -21.93
CA ALA A 114 -28.06 -5.36 -21.63
C ALA A 114 -29.17 -5.16 -22.68
N THR A 115 -29.37 -3.94 -23.16
CA THR A 115 -30.29 -3.62 -24.27
C THR A 115 -29.93 -4.37 -25.55
N GLU A 116 -28.66 -4.38 -25.91
CA GLU A 116 -28.15 -5.10 -27.10
C GLU A 116 -28.40 -6.62 -27.01
N ARG A 117 -28.31 -7.20 -25.81
CA ARG A 117 -28.57 -8.62 -25.55
C ARG A 117 -30.06 -8.96 -25.56
N LEU A 118 -30.84 -8.15 -24.86
CA LEU A 118 -32.24 -8.44 -24.64
C LEU A 118 -33.11 -8.10 -25.85
N GLY A 119 -32.62 -7.20 -26.76
CA GLY A 119 -33.38 -6.71 -27.92
C GLY A 119 -34.52 -5.75 -27.58
N ARG A 120 -34.57 -5.28 -26.30
CA ARG A 120 -35.49 -4.25 -25.84
C ARG A 120 -34.76 -3.33 -24.84
N ASP A 121 -35.28 -2.09 -24.66
CA ASP A 121 -34.59 -1.09 -23.85
C ASP A 121 -34.45 -1.51 -22.37
N VAL A 122 -33.23 -1.40 -21.86
CA VAL A 122 -32.88 -1.48 -20.45
C VAL A 122 -32.48 -0.09 -19.99
N HIS A 123 -33.26 0.48 -19.06
CA HIS A 123 -33.06 1.85 -18.60
C HIS A 123 -31.97 1.93 -17.52
N PRO A 124 -31.00 2.87 -17.63
CA PRO A 124 -29.89 2.96 -16.68
C PRO A 124 -30.35 3.29 -15.24
N ASN A 125 -31.37 4.12 -15.05
CA ASN A 125 -31.87 4.49 -13.72
C ASN A 125 -32.92 3.49 -13.20
N ASP A 126 -33.92 3.16 -14.01
CA ASP A 126 -35.07 2.38 -13.55
C ASP A 126 -34.77 0.90 -13.39
N HIS A 127 -33.81 0.37 -14.17
CA HIS A 127 -33.45 -1.04 -14.14
C HIS A 127 -32.06 -1.26 -13.51
N VAL A 128 -30.99 -0.70 -14.06
CA VAL A 128 -29.61 -0.95 -13.59
C VAL A 128 -29.37 -0.35 -12.20
N ASN A 129 -29.93 0.84 -11.93
CA ASN A 129 -29.78 1.53 -10.65
C ASN A 129 -30.96 1.30 -9.68
N ALA A 130 -31.89 0.39 -9.98
CA ALA A 130 -33.03 0.08 -9.11
C ALA A 130 -32.60 -0.22 -7.68
N SER A 131 -33.29 0.33 -6.69
CA SER A 131 -33.00 0.21 -5.25
C SER A 131 -31.64 0.80 -4.82
N GLN A 132 -31.05 1.69 -5.59
CA GLN A 132 -29.70 2.23 -5.38
C GLN A 132 -29.68 3.76 -5.50
N SER A 133 -28.63 4.36 -4.94
CA SER A 133 -28.22 5.74 -5.19
C SER A 133 -26.71 5.77 -5.43
N SER A 134 -26.20 6.78 -6.14
CA SER A 134 -24.73 7.01 -6.22
C SER A 134 -24.12 7.18 -4.83
N ASN A 135 -24.92 7.72 -3.88
CA ASN A 135 -24.46 8.08 -2.54
C ASN A 135 -24.13 6.88 -1.66
N ASP A 136 -24.71 5.71 -1.91
CA ASP A 136 -24.38 4.46 -1.24
C ASP A 136 -23.57 3.50 -2.13
N VAL A 137 -23.77 3.52 -3.44
CA VAL A 137 -23.07 2.65 -4.40
C VAL A 137 -21.61 3.03 -4.56
N PHE A 138 -21.30 4.30 -4.82
CA PHE A 138 -19.93 4.72 -5.07
C PHE A 138 -19.00 4.49 -3.87
N PRO A 139 -19.36 4.89 -2.63
CA PRO A 139 -18.55 4.54 -1.46
C PRO A 139 -18.46 3.04 -1.22
N SER A 140 -19.56 2.28 -1.41
CA SER A 140 -19.50 0.81 -1.29
C SER A 140 -18.53 0.20 -2.28
N SER A 141 -18.50 0.66 -3.54
CA SER A 141 -17.55 0.18 -4.53
C SER A 141 -16.10 0.50 -4.18
N LEU A 142 -15.84 1.66 -3.58
CA LEU A 142 -14.53 2.00 -3.03
C LEU A 142 -14.11 1.03 -1.91
N HIS A 143 -15.01 0.77 -0.95
CA HIS A 143 -14.74 -0.18 0.13
C HIS A 143 -14.47 -1.60 -0.39
N ILE A 144 -15.25 -2.07 -1.37
CA ILE A 144 -15.05 -3.38 -2.02
C ILE A 144 -13.70 -3.44 -2.72
N ALA A 145 -13.38 -2.43 -3.55
CA ALA A 145 -12.12 -2.37 -4.29
C ALA A 145 -10.91 -2.31 -3.34
N ALA A 146 -10.97 -1.49 -2.31
CA ALA A 146 -9.89 -1.36 -1.33
C ALA A 146 -9.72 -2.66 -0.50
N THR A 147 -10.81 -3.29 -0.06
CA THR A 147 -10.77 -4.57 0.67
C THR A 147 -10.14 -5.65 -0.19
N ALA A 148 -10.52 -5.75 -1.47
CA ALA A 148 -9.95 -6.71 -2.41
C ALA A 148 -8.46 -6.45 -2.64
N ALA A 149 -8.07 -5.22 -2.93
CA ALA A 149 -6.69 -4.85 -3.21
C ALA A 149 -5.77 -5.08 -2.00
N VAL A 150 -6.22 -4.71 -0.80
CA VAL A 150 -5.46 -4.96 0.44
C VAL A 150 -5.31 -6.45 0.70
N SER A 151 -6.41 -7.22 0.65
CA SER A 151 -6.41 -8.63 1.06
C SER A 151 -5.72 -9.55 0.06
N ARG A 152 -5.89 -9.30 -1.25
CA ARG A 152 -5.47 -10.21 -2.32
C ARG A 152 -4.15 -9.83 -2.96
N ASP A 153 -3.74 -8.57 -2.82
CA ASP A 153 -2.55 -8.06 -3.49
C ASP A 153 -1.51 -7.52 -2.51
N LEU A 154 -1.85 -6.56 -1.65
CA LEU A 154 -0.88 -5.93 -0.76
C LEU A 154 -0.42 -6.87 0.36
N VAL A 155 -1.32 -7.52 1.07
CA VAL A 155 -0.95 -8.43 2.17
C VAL A 155 -0.06 -9.57 1.69
N PRO A 156 -0.37 -10.29 0.59
CA PRO A 156 0.54 -11.27 0.01
C PRO A 156 1.89 -10.70 -0.44
N ALA A 157 1.91 -9.47 -0.99
CA ALA A 157 3.16 -8.82 -1.40
C ALA A 157 4.06 -8.47 -0.22
N LEU A 158 3.47 -8.01 0.88
CA LEU A 158 4.19 -7.74 2.13
C LEU A 158 4.69 -9.04 2.78
N ASP A 159 3.89 -10.10 2.75
CA ASP A 159 4.28 -11.43 3.26
C ASP A 159 5.50 -11.97 2.48
N HIS A 160 5.48 -11.85 1.17
CA HIS A 160 6.62 -12.21 0.32
C HIS A 160 7.88 -11.42 0.68
N LEU A 161 7.78 -10.09 0.86
CA LEU A 161 8.91 -9.26 1.28
C LEU A 161 9.42 -9.64 2.68
N ALA A 162 8.51 -9.85 3.64
CA ALA A 162 8.88 -10.25 4.99
C ALA A 162 9.62 -11.59 4.99
N THR A 163 9.14 -12.57 4.23
CA THR A 163 9.79 -13.88 4.08
C THR A 163 11.19 -13.76 3.47
N SER A 164 11.40 -12.91 2.47
CA SER A 164 12.73 -12.64 1.91
C SER A 164 13.68 -12.02 2.93
N LEU A 165 13.19 -11.07 3.74
CA LEU A 165 13.95 -10.44 4.82
C LEU A 165 14.30 -11.44 5.94
N GLU A 166 13.36 -12.29 6.34
CA GLU A 166 13.56 -13.35 7.34
C GLU A 166 14.65 -14.33 6.90
N ARG A 167 14.60 -14.79 5.65
CA ARG A 167 15.62 -15.66 5.07
C ARG A 167 17.01 -15.00 5.10
N LYS A 168 17.11 -13.70 4.78
CA LYS A 168 18.36 -12.95 4.87
C LYS A 168 18.80 -12.75 6.33
N ALA A 169 17.87 -12.59 7.25
CA ALA A 169 18.20 -12.53 8.68
C ALA A 169 18.87 -13.83 9.17
N GLU A 170 18.38 -14.98 8.72
CA GLU A 170 19.00 -16.28 9.01
C GLU A 170 20.38 -16.43 8.33
N GLU A 171 20.47 -16.09 7.03
CA GLU A 171 21.73 -16.14 6.26
C GLU A 171 22.85 -15.29 6.88
N PHE A 172 22.48 -14.15 7.46
CA PHE A 172 23.43 -13.19 8.03
C PHE A 172 23.50 -13.21 9.58
N ALA A 173 23.00 -14.26 10.21
CA ALA A 173 22.93 -14.37 11.67
C ALA A 173 24.29 -14.24 12.37
N ASP A 174 25.38 -14.67 11.69
CA ASP A 174 26.76 -14.64 12.18
C ASP A 174 27.60 -13.51 11.58
N VAL A 175 27.02 -12.65 10.74
CA VAL A 175 27.72 -11.52 10.12
C VAL A 175 27.75 -10.34 11.08
N VAL A 176 28.82 -10.24 11.87
CA VAL A 176 29.00 -9.14 12.82
C VAL A 176 29.34 -7.84 12.08
N LYS A 177 28.77 -6.76 12.54
CA LYS A 177 29.02 -5.40 12.03
C LYS A 177 28.97 -4.37 13.17
N SER A 178 29.47 -3.16 12.92
CA SER A 178 29.26 -2.06 13.85
C SER A 178 27.79 -1.65 13.89
N GLY A 179 27.20 -1.62 15.06
CA GLY A 179 25.96 -0.90 15.27
C GLY A 179 26.19 0.61 15.11
N ARG A 180 25.17 1.35 14.71
CA ARG A 180 25.24 2.82 14.57
C ARG A 180 24.00 3.46 15.19
N THR A 181 24.22 4.41 16.11
CA THR A 181 23.20 5.32 16.62
C THR A 181 23.63 6.74 16.29
N HIS A 182 22.72 7.58 15.81
CA HIS A 182 23.06 8.94 15.32
C HIS A 182 24.08 8.93 14.15
N LEU A 183 24.18 7.82 13.41
CA LEU A 183 25.23 7.52 12.43
C LEU A 183 26.65 7.46 13.03
N MET A 184 26.77 7.44 14.36
CA MET A 184 28.04 7.27 15.08
C MET A 184 28.24 5.81 15.48
N ASP A 185 29.49 5.39 15.63
CA ASP A 185 29.86 4.04 16.02
C ASP A 185 29.24 3.67 17.36
N ALA A 186 28.62 2.50 17.40
CA ALA A 186 28.02 1.92 18.60
C ALA A 186 28.53 0.47 18.80
N THR A 187 27.97 -0.21 19.79
CA THR A 187 28.30 -1.62 20.05
C THR A 187 27.93 -2.51 18.88
N PRO A 188 28.61 -3.65 18.70
CA PRO A 188 28.35 -4.57 17.60
C PRO A 188 26.91 -5.12 17.59
N VAL A 189 26.42 -5.36 16.39
CA VAL A 189 25.21 -6.13 16.08
C VAL A 189 25.53 -7.14 15.01
N THR A 190 24.62 -8.07 14.70
CA THR A 190 24.73 -8.84 13.47
C THR A 190 23.88 -8.22 12.36
N LEU A 191 24.30 -8.38 11.11
CA LEU A 191 23.50 -7.99 9.97
C LEU A 191 22.15 -8.75 9.96
N GLY A 192 22.15 -10.00 10.44
CA GLY A 192 20.94 -10.78 10.63
C GLY A 192 19.95 -10.12 11.60
N GLN A 193 20.41 -9.52 12.70
CA GLN A 193 19.57 -8.79 13.64
C GLN A 193 18.94 -7.54 12.98
N GLU A 194 19.68 -6.82 12.14
CA GLU A 194 19.12 -5.69 11.38
C GLU A 194 18.03 -6.14 10.40
N PHE A 195 18.29 -7.17 9.60
CA PHE A 195 17.31 -7.72 8.66
C PHE A 195 16.09 -8.31 9.38
N GLY A 196 16.27 -8.94 10.53
CA GLY A 196 15.17 -9.37 11.40
C GLY A 196 14.30 -8.21 11.88
N GLY A 197 14.92 -7.08 12.20
CA GLY A 197 14.20 -5.84 12.55
C GLY A 197 13.37 -5.30 11.37
N TYR A 198 13.89 -5.35 10.15
CA TYR A 198 13.14 -4.95 8.94
C TYR A 198 11.98 -5.91 8.66
N ALA A 199 12.19 -7.21 8.80
CA ALA A 199 11.15 -8.22 8.67
C ALA A 199 10.01 -7.98 9.67
N ALA A 200 10.34 -7.72 10.93
CA ALA A 200 9.37 -7.40 11.96
C ALA A 200 8.53 -6.16 11.64
N GLN A 201 9.15 -5.09 11.10
CA GLN A 201 8.41 -3.89 10.66
C GLN A 201 7.38 -4.23 9.58
N VAL A 202 7.73 -5.09 8.61
CA VAL A 202 6.82 -5.50 7.54
C VAL A 202 5.70 -6.39 8.09
N ARG A 203 6.01 -7.35 8.98
CA ARG A 203 5.02 -8.20 9.67
C ARG A 203 4.00 -7.37 10.47
N TYR A 204 4.47 -6.40 11.24
CA TYR A 204 3.57 -5.47 11.96
C TYR A 204 2.72 -4.62 11.00
N GLY A 205 3.23 -4.30 9.80
CA GLY A 205 2.44 -3.67 8.74
C GLY A 205 1.25 -4.54 8.30
N ILE A 206 1.48 -5.84 8.10
CA ILE A 206 0.43 -6.82 7.77
C ILE A 206 -0.62 -6.90 8.89
N GLU A 207 -0.17 -6.99 10.15
CA GLU A 207 -1.08 -7.04 11.31
C GLU A 207 -1.97 -5.79 11.38
N ARG A 208 -1.41 -4.58 11.16
CA ARG A 208 -2.17 -3.33 11.12
C ARG A 208 -3.24 -3.33 10.02
N LEU A 209 -2.88 -3.74 8.81
CA LEU A 209 -3.83 -3.84 7.70
C LEU A 209 -4.94 -4.83 8.04
N THR A 210 -4.59 -6.02 8.53
CA THR A 210 -5.54 -7.07 8.89
C THR A 210 -6.51 -6.62 9.99
N ALA A 211 -6.03 -5.89 10.99
CA ALA A 211 -6.86 -5.35 12.07
C ALA A 211 -7.83 -4.25 11.59
N SER A 212 -7.53 -3.57 10.49
CA SER A 212 -8.39 -2.53 9.90
C SER A 212 -9.43 -3.10 8.92
N LEU A 213 -9.22 -4.30 8.38
CA LEU A 213 -10.09 -4.91 7.36
C LEU A 213 -11.57 -5.00 7.80
N PRO A 214 -11.94 -5.38 9.03
CA PRO A 214 -13.36 -5.45 9.42
C PRO A 214 -14.11 -4.12 9.25
N ARG A 215 -13.46 -2.98 9.55
CA ARG A 215 -14.04 -1.65 9.38
C ARG A 215 -14.01 -1.18 7.93
N LEU A 216 -12.99 -1.56 7.18
CA LEU A 216 -12.93 -1.31 5.75
C LEU A 216 -14.01 -2.07 4.98
N ALA A 217 -14.38 -3.26 5.42
CA ALA A 217 -15.33 -4.15 4.76
C ALA A 217 -16.80 -3.84 5.08
N GLU A 218 -17.10 -2.85 5.93
CA GLU A 218 -18.47 -2.38 6.20
C GLU A 218 -18.96 -1.48 5.06
N LEU A 219 -20.10 -1.84 4.44
CA LEU A 219 -20.62 -1.15 3.26
C LEU A 219 -21.85 -0.30 3.58
N PRO A 220 -21.92 0.96 3.11
CA PRO A 220 -23.13 1.80 3.19
C PRO A 220 -24.26 1.36 2.24
N LEU A 221 -24.04 0.35 1.41
CA LEU A 221 -24.98 -0.10 0.37
C LEU A 221 -26.35 -0.45 0.96
N GLY A 222 -27.41 0.09 0.34
CA GLY A 222 -28.78 -0.01 0.82
C GLY A 222 -29.27 1.22 1.60
N GLY A 223 -28.36 2.14 2.01
CA GLY A 223 -28.75 3.42 2.62
C GLY A 223 -29.34 4.42 1.65
N THR A 224 -29.13 4.21 0.37
CA THR A 224 -29.59 5.05 -0.76
C THR A 224 -29.20 6.53 -0.62
N ALA A 225 -30.15 7.47 -0.68
CA ALA A 225 -29.86 8.90 -0.81
C ALA A 225 -29.16 9.49 0.42
N VAL A 226 -29.60 9.16 1.63
CA VAL A 226 -29.17 9.80 2.90
C VAL A 226 -29.02 8.82 4.08
N GLY A 227 -29.07 7.52 3.83
CA GLY A 227 -28.92 6.49 4.87
C GLY A 227 -30.23 5.86 5.36
N THR A 228 -31.38 6.32 4.88
CA THR A 228 -32.71 5.82 5.30
C THR A 228 -33.17 4.60 4.51
N GLY A 229 -32.52 4.27 3.39
CA GLY A 229 -32.95 3.18 2.51
C GLY A 229 -34.23 3.48 1.72
N ILE A 230 -34.52 4.75 1.46
CA ILE A 230 -35.72 5.11 0.67
C ILE A 230 -35.67 4.43 -0.71
N ASN A 231 -36.81 3.94 -1.18
CA ASN A 231 -36.99 3.21 -2.45
C ASN A 231 -36.31 1.83 -2.52
N THR A 232 -35.90 1.26 -1.39
CA THR A 232 -35.45 -0.15 -1.34
C THR A 232 -36.55 -1.06 -0.80
N PRO A 233 -36.72 -2.28 -1.31
CA PRO A 233 -37.58 -3.26 -0.66
C PRO A 233 -36.92 -3.77 0.64
N PRO A 234 -37.73 -4.22 1.62
CA PRO A 234 -37.20 -4.80 2.84
C PRO A 234 -36.22 -5.95 2.56
N GLY A 235 -35.06 -5.94 3.24
CA GLY A 235 -34.04 -6.96 3.11
C GLY A 235 -33.03 -6.76 1.95
N PHE A 236 -33.22 -5.76 1.10
CA PHE A 236 -32.32 -5.49 -0.04
C PHE A 236 -30.87 -5.32 0.39
N SER A 237 -30.58 -4.47 1.38
CA SER A 237 -29.22 -4.19 1.84
C SER A 237 -28.47 -5.47 2.23
N ALA A 238 -29.03 -6.23 3.15
CA ALA A 238 -28.41 -7.47 3.61
C ALA A 238 -28.22 -8.49 2.48
N ALA A 239 -29.21 -8.66 1.59
CA ALA A 239 -29.18 -9.62 0.50
C ALA A 239 -28.12 -9.26 -0.56
N VAL A 240 -28.04 -7.98 -0.97
CA VAL A 240 -27.09 -7.54 -1.99
C VAL A 240 -25.65 -7.63 -1.49
N ILE A 241 -25.40 -7.26 -0.23
CA ILE A 241 -24.06 -7.38 0.38
C ILE A 241 -23.64 -8.84 0.53
N ALA A 242 -24.56 -9.72 0.97
CA ALA A 242 -24.31 -11.15 1.05
C ALA A 242 -23.97 -11.76 -0.33
N GLU A 243 -24.68 -11.34 -1.39
CA GLU A 243 -24.39 -11.81 -2.76
C GLU A 243 -23.03 -11.32 -3.26
N ILE A 244 -22.64 -10.07 -3.00
CA ILE A 244 -21.31 -9.56 -3.34
C ILE A 244 -20.25 -10.32 -2.54
N ALA A 245 -20.43 -10.50 -1.24
CA ALA A 245 -19.49 -11.27 -0.40
C ALA A 245 -19.31 -12.71 -0.91
N ARG A 246 -20.40 -13.38 -1.26
CA ARG A 246 -20.39 -14.73 -1.80
C ARG A 246 -19.64 -14.83 -3.14
N THR A 247 -19.91 -13.91 -4.06
CA THR A 247 -19.31 -13.94 -5.41
C THR A 247 -17.87 -13.46 -5.44
N THR A 248 -17.49 -12.62 -4.50
CA THR A 248 -16.11 -12.12 -4.37
C THR A 248 -15.28 -12.90 -3.36
N GLY A 249 -15.86 -13.62 -2.42
CA GLY A 249 -15.14 -14.25 -1.31
C GLY A 249 -14.53 -13.23 -0.32
N LEU A 250 -14.98 -11.96 -0.37
CA LEU A 250 -14.54 -10.91 0.56
C LEU A 250 -15.40 -10.92 1.83
N PRO A 251 -14.84 -10.54 2.99
CA PRO A 251 -15.57 -10.53 4.27
C PRO A 251 -16.46 -9.30 4.44
N LEU A 252 -17.25 -8.98 3.42
CA LEU A 252 -18.09 -7.78 3.38
C LEU A 252 -19.29 -7.91 4.33
N THR A 253 -19.59 -6.82 5.01
CA THR A 253 -20.74 -6.71 5.92
C THR A 253 -21.51 -5.42 5.69
N GLU A 254 -22.77 -5.42 6.11
CA GLU A 254 -23.58 -4.21 6.13
C GLU A 254 -23.05 -3.24 7.19
N ALA A 255 -22.99 -1.95 6.88
CA ALA A 255 -22.61 -0.93 7.83
C ALA A 255 -23.54 -0.95 9.07
N ARG A 256 -22.96 -0.91 10.24
CA ARG A 256 -23.70 -0.84 11.52
C ARG A 256 -24.55 0.43 11.63
N ASN A 257 -24.16 1.47 10.92
CA ASN A 257 -24.88 2.75 10.84
C ASN A 257 -24.67 3.35 9.46
N HIS A 258 -25.72 3.39 8.64
CA HIS A 258 -25.67 3.93 7.28
C HIS A 258 -25.45 5.45 7.25
N PHE A 259 -25.85 6.19 8.29
CA PHE A 259 -25.64 7.65 8.34
C PHE A 259 -24.17 7.99 8.57
N GLU A 260 -23.49 7.27 9.46
CA GLU A 260 -22.03 7.37 9.62
C GLU A 260 -21.34 6.96 8.34
N ALA A 261 -21.72 5.81 7.78
CA ALA A 261 -21.07 5.23 6.61
C ALA A 261 -21.21 6.06 5.32
N GLN A 262 -22.16 6.98 5.21
CA GLN A 262 -22.35 7.91 4.08
C GLN A 262 -21.78 9.30 4.38
N GLY A 263 -21.96 9.82 5.58
CA GLY A 263 -21.49 11.14 5.99
C GLY A 263 -19.97 11.21 6.27
N ALA A 264 -19.41 10.11 6.78
CA ALA A 264 -17.99 9.98 7.09
C ALA A 264 -17.26 8.98 6.17
N ARG A 265 -15.92 8.92 6.28
CA ARG A 265 -15.04 7.99 5.55
C ARG A 265 -13.97 7.38 6.46
N ASP A 266 -14.26 7.24 7.75
CA ASP A 266 -13.27 6.91 8.78
C ASP A 266 -12.58 5.58 8.54
N GLY A 267 -13.29 4.54 8.07
CA GLY A 267 -12.67 3.24 7.71
C GLY A 267 -11.66 3.35 6.56
N ILE A 268 -11.91 4.24 5.61
CA ILE A 268 -10.95 4.52 4.51
C ILE A 268 -9.77 5.37 4.99
N VAL A 269 -10.02 6.37 5.83
CA VAL A 269 -8.96 7.20 6.43
C VAL A 269 -8.05 6.34 7.31
N GLU A 270 -8.62 5.41 8.09
CA GLU A 270 -7.87 4.46 8.90
C GLU A 270 -6.92 3.61 8.05
N ILE A 271 -7.43 2.95 7.02
CA ILE A 271 -6.57 2.10 6.17
C ILE A 271 -5.47 2.92 5.48
N SER A 272 -5.78 4.15 5.03
CA SER A 272 -4.80 5.08 4.45
C SER A 272 -3.69 5.40 5.46
N GLY A 273 -4.01 5.64 6.72
CA GLY A 273 -3.04 5.83 7.79
C GLY A 273 -2.13 4.61 8.02
N GLN A 274 -2.66 3.39 7.86
CA GLN A 274 -1.84 2.18 7.91
C GLN A 274 -0.91 2.06 6.70
N LEU A 275 -1.37 2.40 5.50
CA LEU A 275 -0.53 2.46 4.30
C LEU A 275 0.62 3.47 4.48
N ARG A 276 0.35 4.65 5.05
CA ARG A 276 1.38 5.62 5.41
C ARG A 276 2.39 5.05 6.39
N THR A 277 1.95 4.33 7.43
CA THR A 277 2.85 3.71 8.43
C THR A 277 3.81 2.73 7.77
N ILE A 278 3.33 1.92 6.81
CA ILE A 278 4.16 1.01 6.01
C ILE A 278 5.16 1.80 5.15
N ALA A 279 4.73 2.87 4.49
CA ALA A 279 5.59 3.73 3.68
C ALA A 279 6.73 4.37 4.51
N VAL A 280 6.43 4.80 5.73
CA VAL A 280 7.44 5.31 6.68
C VAL A 280 8.46 4.22 7.01
N GLY A 281 8.02 3.00 7.29
CA GLY A 281 8.91 1.86 7.51
C GLY A 281 9.79 1.55 6.30
N PHE A 282 9.22 1.57 5.11
CA PHE A 282 9.95 1.37 3.85
C PHE A 282 11.02 2.44 3.61
N THR A 283 10.75 3.69 3.99
CA THR A 283 11.73 4.78 3.91
C THR A 283 12.96 4.46 4.76
N LYS A 284 12.77 3.96 5.97
CA LYS A 284 13.88 3.55 6.85
C LYS A 284 14.67 2.39 6.25
N ILE A 285 13.99 1.32 5.84
CA ILE A 285 14.62 0.13 5.26
C ILE A 285 15.43 0.49 4.01
N ALA A 286 14.84 1.22 3.07
CA ALA A 286 15.50 1.62 1.84
C ALA A 286 16.72 2.51 2.07
N ASN A 287 16.67 3.43 3.02
CA ASN A 287 17.81 4.28 3.38
C ASN A 287 18.93 3.48 4.03
N ASP A 288 18.63 2.57 4.96
CA ASP A 288 19.65 1.73 5.59
C ASP A 288 20.37 0.86 4.54
N LEU A 289 19.61 0.23 3.61
CA LEU A 289 20.21 -0.53 2.51
C LEU A 289 21.14 0.32 1.64
N ARG A 290 20.74 1.55 1.32
CA ARG A 290 21.57 2.49 0.55
C ARG A 290 22.84 2.89 1.31
N TRP A 291 22.73 3.14 2.62
CA TRP A 291 23.89 3.44 3.45
C TRP A 291 24.86 2.27 3.50
N MET A 292 24.41 1.06 3.82
CA MET A 292 25.25 -0.12 3.91
C MET A 292 25.92 -0.48 2.57
N ALA A 293 25.24 -0.25 1.45
CA ALA A 293 25.76 -0.51 0.11
C ALA A 293 26.58 0.65 -0.47
N SER A 294 26.73 1.77 0.23
CA SER A 294 27.41 2.95 -0.28
C SER A 294 28.89 2.68 -0.58
N GLY A 295 29.39 3.25 -1.66
CA GLY A 295 30.80 3.10 -2.07
C GLY A 295 30.92 2.69 -3.53
N PRO A 296 31.69 1.63 -3.86
CA PRO A 296 32.26 0.57 -3.02
C PRO A 296 33.58 0.89 -2.29
N ARG A 297 34.26 1.97 -2.61
CA ARG A 297 35.58 2.29 -2.02
C ARG A 297 35.58 3.42 -1.01
N THR A 298 34.68 4.40 -1.19
CA THR A 298 34.62 5.64 -0.39
C THR A 298 33.35 5.74 0.46
N GLY A 299 32.62 4.65 0.63
CA GLY A 299 31.47 4.51 1.48
C GLY A 299 31.59 3.33 2.43
N LEU A 300 30.48 2.87 3.00
CA LEU A 300 30.48 1.79 4.00
C LEU A 300 30.83 0.43 3.38
N ALA A 301 30.22 0.10 2.26
CA ALA A 301 30.45 -1.16 1.54
C ALA A 301 30.34 -2.42 2.44
N GLU A 302 29.36 -2.45 3.34
CA GLU A 302 29.09 -3.61 4.19
C GLU A 302 28.29 -4.69 3.46
N ILE A 303 27.53 -4.27 2.44
CA ILE A 303 26.76 -5.16 1.54
C ILE A 303 26.93 -4.73 0.09
N SER A 304 26.69 -5.64 -0.86
CA SER A 304 26.42 -5.33 -2.26
C SER A 304 24.96 -5.62 -2.59
N LEU A 305 24.37 -4.74 -3.40
CA LEU A 305 23.07 -4.95 -4.02
C LEU A 305 23.25 -5.51 -5.43
N PRO A 306 22.25 -6.18 -6.03
CA PRO A 306 22.32 -6.64 -7.42
C PRO A 306 22.55 -5.49 -8.41
N ASP A 307 23.42 -5.73 -9.39
CA ASP A 307 23.66 -4.82 -10.51
C ASP A 307 22.54 -4.96 -11.54
N LEU A 308 21.62 -3.99 -11.60
CA LEU A 308 20.41 -4.08 -12.42
C LEU A 308 20.50 -3.29 -13.73
N GLN A 309 21.28 -2.20 -13.74
CA GLN A 309 21.47 -1.34 -14.91
C GLN A 309 22.70 -0.43 -14.74
N PRO A 310 23.26 0.09 -15.84
CA PRO A 310 24.27 1.13 -15.75
C PRO A 310 23.77 2.36 -14.99
N GLY A 311 24.54 2.84 -14.02
CA GLY A 311 24.10 3.89 -13.09
C GLY A 311 24.48 5.32 -13.52
N SER A 312 25.26 5.48 -14.59
CA SER A 312 25.73 6.79 -15.03
C SER A 312 25.96 6.85 -16.54
N SER A 313 25.61 7.98 -17.14
CA SER A 313 25.89 8.24 -18.55
C SER A 313 27.35 8.65 -18.85
N ILE A 314 28.10 9.06 -17.81
CA ILE A 314 29.48 9.57 -17.96
C ILE A 314 30.51 8.87 -17.07
N MET A 315 30.12 8.04 -16.12
CA MET A 315 31.00 7.28 -15.22
C MET A 315 30.86 5.78 -15.51
N PRO A 316 31.72 5.19 -16.37
CA PRO A 316 31.64 3.77 -16.69
C PRO A 316 31.80 2.90 -15.44
N GLY A 317 30.97 1.86 -15.32
CA GLY A 317 31.01 0.91 -14.19
C GLY A 317 30.34 1.40 -12.90
N LYS A 318 29.78 2.60 -12.87
CA LYS A 318 28.99 3.06 -11.71
C LYS A 318 27.62 2.39 -11.73
N VAL A 319 27.25 1.73 -10.64
CA VAL A 319 25.92 1.13 -10.43
C VAL A 319 25.24 1.82 -9.23
N ASN A 320 23.97 2.14 -9.36
CA ASN A 320 23.19 2.84 -8.33
C ASN A 320 22.16 1.89 -7.68
N PRO A 321 21.76 2.15 -6.43
CA PRO A 321 20.75 1.37 -5.70
C PRO A 321 19.31 1.73 -6.17
N VAL A 322 19.02 1.49 -7.46
CA VAL A 322 17.83 2.01 -8.15
C VAL A 322 16.50 1.53 -7.57
N ILE A 323 16.43 0.30 -7.06
CA ILE A 323 15.21 -0.20 -6.43
C ILE A 323 14.94 0.47 -5.08
N PRO A 324 15.89 0.58 -4.13
CA PRO A 324 15.72 1.40 -2.95
C PRO A 324 15.31 2.86 -3.25
N GLU A 325 15.82 3.46 -4.32
CA GLU A 325 15.40 4.80 -4.75
C GLU A 325 13.93 4.83 -5.20
N ALA A 326 13.49 3.83 -5.97
CA ALA A 326 12.09 3.68 -6.35
C ALA A 326 11.17 3.49 -5.12
N VAL A 327 11.61 2.69 -4.13
CA VAL A 327 10.89 2.52 -2.85
C VAL A 327 10.71 3.86 -2.14
N LEU A 328 11.75 4.69 -2.09
CA LEU A 328 11.68 6.02 -1.46
C LEU A 328 10.69 6.95 -2.17
N MET A 329 10.65 6.92 -3.52
CA MET A 329 9.68 7.70 -4.29
C MET A 329 8.24 7.22 -4.06
N VAL A 330 8.02 5.91 -4.04
CA VAL A 330 6.71 5.33 -3.71
C VAL A 330 6.29 5.71 -2.29
N ALA A 331 7.19 5.63 -1.31
CA ALA A 331 6.90 6.02 0.07
C ALA A 331 6.49 7.49 0.17
N ALA A 332 7.20 8.39 -0.52
CA ALA A 332 6.85 9.81 -0.56
C ALA A 332 5.47 10.04 -1.18
N GLN A 333 5.15 9.34 -2.29
CA GLN A 333 3.84 9.43 -2.94
C GLN A 333 2.72 8.96 -2.02
N VAL A 334 2.88 7.82 -1.34
CA VAL A 334 1.89 7.26 -0.41
C VAL A 334 1.64 8.19 0.79
N ILE A 335 2.69 8.81 1.32
CA ILE A 335 2.54 9.82 2.40
C ILE A 335 1.74 11.04 1.90
N GLY A 336 2.00 11.51 0.69
CA GLY A 336 1.22 12.59 0.07
C GLY A 336 -0.24 12.20 -0.19
N ASN A 337 -0.47 10.98 -0.66
CA ASN A 337 -1.82 10.44 -0.88
C ASN A 337 -2.60 10.36 0.44
N ASP A 338 -1.98 9.93 1.54
CA ASP A 338 -2.62 9.89 2.86
C ASP A 338 -3.02 11.28 3.36
N ALA A 339 -2.19 12.30 3.16
CA ALA A 339 -2.56 13.67 3.49
C ALA A 339 -3.79 14.15 2.71
N THR A 340 -3.89 13.77 1.42
CA THR A 340 -5.07 14.04 0.60
C THR A 340 -6.30 13.31 1.13
N VAL A 341 -6.17 12.02 1.47
CA VAL A 341 -7.27 11.21 2.00
C VAL A 341 -7.78 11.76 3.34
N ALA A 342 -6.88 12.13 4.24
CA ALA A 342 -7.25 12.71 5.54
C ALA A 342 -8.01 14.04 5.37
N THR A 343 -7.52 14.94 4.50
CA THR A 343 -8.16 16.23 4.20
C THR A 343 -9.54 16.02 3.58
N ALA A 344 -9.64 15.13 2.59
CA ALA A 344 -10.88 14.82 1.91
C ALA A 344 -11.87 14.08 2.83
N GLY A 345 -11.39 13.19 3.71
CA GLY A 345 -12.20 12.53 4.72
C GLY A 345 -12.85 13.50 5.70
N ALA A 346 -12.13 14.54 6.10
CA ALA A 346 -12.64 15.61 6.98
C ALA A 346 -13.70 16.52 6.32
N SER A 347 -13.92 16.39 5.01
CA SER A 347 -14.82 17.28 4.25
C SER A 347 -16.28 16.80 4.17
N GLY A 348 -16.68 15.79 4.96
CA GLY A 348 -18.06 15.35 5.07
C GLY A 348 -18.97 16.41 5.69
N ASN A 349 -20.14 16.62 5.11
CA ASN A 349 -21.15 17.53 5.63
C ASN A 349 -22.48 16.81 5.71
N PHE A 350 -23.08 16.78 6.90
CA PHE A 350 -24.34 16.08 7.15
C PHE A 350 -24.30 14.64 6.63
N GLU A 351 -25.18 14.25 5.70
CA GLU A 351 -25.40 12.88 5.29
C GLU A 351 -24.50 12.39 4.14
N LEU A 352 -23.55 13.22 3.65
CA LEU A 352 -22.68 12.80 2.55
C LEU A 352 -21.31 13.47 2.56
N ASN A 353 -20.26 12.67 2.41
CA ASN A 353 -18.95 13.16 2.00
C ASN A 353 -18.91 13.28 0.47
N VAL A 354 -18.55 14.45 -0.04
CA VAL A 354 -18.50 14.74 -1.48
C VAL A 354 -17.09 14.92 -2.03
N MET A 355 -16.14 14.18 -1.47
CA MET A 355 -14.73 14.10 -1.92
C MET A 355 -14.34 12.66 -2.29
N MET A 356 -15.30 11.78 -2.51
CA MET A 356 -15.09 10.35 -2.66
C MET A 356 -14.21 9.95 -3.85
N PRO A 357 -14.31 10.54 -5.05
CA PRO A 357 -13.46 10.15 -6.17
C PRO A 357 -11.96 10.39 -5.92
N VAL A 358 -11.57 11.49 -5.31
CA VAL A 358 -10.17 11.76 -4.98
C VAL A 358 -9.67 10.86 -3.85
N ILE A 359 -10.52 10.52 -2.89
CA ILE A 359 -10.22 9.51 -1.85
C ILE A 359 -9.93 8.16 -2.50
N ALA A 360 -10.83 7.70 -3.38
CA ALA A 360 -10.70 6.43 -4.08
C ALA A 360 -9.39 6.33 -4.88
N LYS A 361 -9.07 7.36 -5.68
CA LYS A 361 -7.84 7.44 -6.44
C LYS A 361 -6.62 7.27 -5.55
N ASN A 362 -6.52 8.03 -4.48
CA ASN A 362 -5.32 8.06 -3.64
C ASN A 362 -5.14 6.78 -2.81
N VAL A 363 -6.22 6.19 -2.30
CA VAL A 363 -6.15 4.92 -1.55
C VAL A 363 -5.79 3.76 -2.46
N LEU A 364 -6.48 3.58 -3.59
CA LEU A 364 -6.22 2.47 -4.50
C LEU A 364 -4.82 2.56 -5.14
N GLU A 365 -4.38 3.75 -5.52
CA GLU A 365 -3.02 3.99 -5.99
C GLU A 365 -1.99 3.59 -4.93
N SER A 366 -2.18 4.00 -3.67
CA SER A 366 -1.27 3.67 -2.56
C SER A 366 -1.14 2.17 -2.33
N VAL A 367 -2.26 1.44 -2.34
CA VAL A 367 -2.26 -0.02 -2.22
C VAL A 367 -1.48 -0.66 -3.37
N ARG A 368 -1.76 -0.27 -4.61
CA ARG A 368 -1.09 -0.80 -5.81
C ARG A 368 0.40 -0.51 -5.82
N LEU A 369 0.80 0.72 -5.49
CA LEU A 369 2.21 1.12 -5.45
C LEU A 369 2.98 0.33 -4.38
N LEU A 370 2.44 0.21 -3.16
CA LEU A 370 3.06 -0.55 -2.08
C LEU A 370 3.16 -2.05 -2.41
N ALA A 371 2.12 -2.64 -2.99
CA ALA A 371 2.15 -4.05 -3.39
C ALA A 371 3.24 -4.32 -4.43
N ASN A 372 3.30 -3.49 -5.48
CA ASN A 372 4.28 -3.65 -6.54
C ASN A 372 5.71 -3.45 -6.04
N VAL A 373 5.95 -2.39 -5.26
CA VAL A 373 7.30 -2.10 -4.78
C VAL A 373 7.78 -3.09 -3.72
N SER A 374 6.87 -3.72 -2.97
CA SER A 374 7.20 -4.79 -2.02
C SER A 374 7.78 -6.01 -2.73
N ARG A 375 7.12 -6.48 -3.79
CA ARG A 375 7.63 -7.58 -4.63
C ARG A 375 8.95 -7.20 -5.29
N LEU A 376 9.01 -6.00 -5.86
CA LEU A 376 10.20 -5.51 -6.52
C LEU A 376 11.42 -5.43 -5.57
N LEU A 377 11.21 -4.95 -4.34
CA LEU A 377 12.23 -4.87 -3.32
C LEU A 377 12.71 -6.27 -2.90
N ALA A 378 11.80 -7.22 -2.69
CA ALA A 378 12.14 -8.60 -2.38
C ALA A 378 12.99 -9.24 -3.50
N ASP A 379 12.42 -9.30 -4.71
CA ASP A 379 12.97 -10.09 -5.83
C ASP A 379 14.23 -9.47 -6.45
N ARG A 380 14.30 -8.14 -6.49
CA ARG A 380 15.35 -7.42 -7.22
C ARG A 380 16.41 -6.79 -6.32
N THR A 381 16.20 -6.84 -5.01
CA THR A 381 17.18 -6.29 -4.05
C THR A 381 17.49 -7.29 -2.95
N ILE A 382 16.52 -7.59 -2.06
CA ILE A 382 16.77 -8.36 -0.84
C ILE A 382 17.35 -9.74 -1.15
N ASP A 383 16.76 -10.48 -2.08
CA ASP A 383 17.19 -11.85 -2.41
C ASP A 383 18.63 -11.92 -2.95
N GLY A 384 19.07 -10.89 -3.62
CA GLY A 384 20.40 -10.82 -4.22
C GLY A 384 21.47 -10.10 -3.38
N ILE A 385 21.17 -9.68 -2.15
CA ILE A 385 22.15 -9.03 -1.27
C ILE A 385 23.27 -9.98 -0.89
N VAL A 386 24.51 -9.48 -1.01
CA VAL A 386 25.72 -10.17 -0.56
C VAL A 386 26.35 -9.36 0.57
N ALA A 387 26.68 -10.02 1.69
CA ALA A 387 27.37 -9.40 2.82
C ALA A 387 28.88 -9.42 2.63
N HIS A 388 29.54 -8.29 2.86
CA HIS A 388 31.01 -8.19 2.90
C HIS A 388 31.49 -8.43 4.33
N ARG A 389 31.57 -9.70 4.72
CA ARG A 389 31.82 -10.16 6.10
C ARG A 389 33.09 -9.58 6.71
N GLU A 390 34.19 -9.57 5.97
CA GLU A 390 35.47 -9.04 6.44
C GLU A 390 35.36 -7.53 6.69
N ARG A 391 34.78 -6.78 5.76
CA ARG A 391 34.58 -5.33 5.88
C ARG A 391 33.68 -4.96 7.05
N ALA A 392 32.58 -5.68 7.25
CA ALA A 392 31.67 -5.47 8.35
C ALA A 392 32.37 -5.74 9.69
N ARG A 393 33.14 -6.84 9.79
CA ARG A 393 33.92 -7.18 10.99
C ARG A 393 35.01 -6.15 11.27
N GLU A 394 35.76 -5.70 10.27
CA GLU A 394 36.78 -4.64 10.40
C GLU A 394 36.20 -3.38 11.06
N TYR A 395 35.01 -2.94 10.63
CA TYR A 395 34.35 -1.80 11.27
C TYR A 395 33.90 -2.09 12.69
N ALA A 396 33.36 -3.26 12.97
CA ALA A 396 32.95 -3.65 14.32
C ALA A 396 34.15 -3.63 15.29
N GLU A 397 35.28 -4.24 14.90
CA GLU A 397 36.49 -4.31 15.71
C GLU A 397 37.20 -2.96 15.86
N SER A 398 37.05 -2.05 14.89
CA SER A 398 37.65 -0.71 14.91
C SER A 398 36.84 0.29 15.72
N SER A 399 35.61 0.00 16.06
CA SER A 399 34.75 0.89 16.83
C SER A 399 35.30 1.10 18.25
N PRO A 400 35.44 2.35 18.75
CA PRO A 400 35.84 2.57 20.11
C PRO A 400 34.82 2.04 21.13
N SER A 401 33.59 1.80 20.71
CA SER A 401 32.50 1.27 21.55
C SER A 401 32.72 -0.18 22.01
N VAL A 402 33.65 -0.93 21.38
CA VAL A 402 34.00 -2.29 21.81
C VAL A 402 34.71 -2.31 23.17
N VAL A 403 35.10 -1.17 23.71
CA VAL A 403 35.58 -1.03 25.08
C VAL A 403 34.50 -1.35 26.12
N THR A 404 33.24 -1.27 25.77
CA THR A 404 32.08 -1.34 26.69
C THR A 404 32.11 -2.55 27.65
N PRO A 405 32.38 -3.80 27.21
CA PRO A 405 32.46 -4.95 28.10
C PRO A 405 33.58 -4.88 29.11
N LEU A 406 34.62 -4.07 28.86
CA LEU A 406 35.73 -3.89 29.80
C LEU A 406 35.35 -3.12 31.04
N ASN A 407 34.19 -2.39 31.05
CA ASN A 407 33.67 -1.68 32.21
C ASN A 407 33.58 -2.58 33.46
N ARG A 408 33.29 -3.85 33.28
CA ARG A 408 33.18 -4.84 34.37
C ARG A 408 34.51 -5.20 35.01
N TYR A 409 35.63 -4.97 34.33
CA TYR A 409 36.97 -5.27 34.83
C TYR A 409 37.73 -4.05 35.31
N ILE A 410 37.72 -2.98 34.52
CA ILE A 410 38.53 -1.78 34.78
C ILE A 410 37.69 -0.55 35.18
N GLY A 411 36.37 -0.66 35.18
CA GLY A 411 35.46 0.45 35.46
C GLY A 411 35.25 1.41 34.30
N TYR A 412 34.17 2.18 34.36
CA TYR A 412 33.73 3.07 33.26
C TYR A 412 34.75 4.16 32.90
N GLU A 413 35.35 4.80 33.95
CA GLU A 413 36.29 5.92 33.72
C GLU A 413 37.61 5.48 33.07
N GLU A 414 38.15 4.32 33.45
CA GLU A 414 39.33 3.76 32.85
C GLU A 414 39.03 3.26 31.42
N ALA A 415 37.91 2.61 31.20
CA ALA A 415 37.46 2.22 29.86
C ALA A 415 37.31 3.46 28.93
N ALA A 416 36.79 4.58 29.42
CA ALA A 416 36.70 5.83 28.68
C ALA A 416 38.09 6.41 28.35
N LYS A 417 39.09 6.30 29.24
CA LYS A 417 40.46 6.69 28.94
C LYS A 417 41.08 5.80 27.86
N VAL A 418 40.86 4.49 27.91
CA VAL A 418 41.31 3.54 26.92
C VAL A 418 40.72 3.88 25.53
N ALA A 419 39.40 4.13 25.42
CA ALA A 419 38.73 4.51 24.17
C ALA A 419 39.32 5.81 23.59
N LYS A 420 39.46 6.85 24.41
CA LYS A 420 40.05 8.13 23.96
C LYS A 420 41.48 7.98 23.49
N LYS A 421 42.31 7.19 24.20
CA LYS A 421 43.70 6.94 23.84
C LYS A 421 43.77 6.15 22.50
N ALA A 422 42.92 5.13 22.33
CA ALA A 422 42.85 4.32 21.10
C ALA A 422 42.55 5.21 19.87
N LEU A 423 41.58 6.12 20.00
CA LEU A 423 41.25 7.07 18.94
C LEU A 423 42.41 8.04 18.65
N ALA A 424 43.02 8.65 19.70
CA ALA A 424 44.11 9.61 19.52
C ALA A 424 45.34 9.00 18.88
N GLU A 425 45.69 7.77 19.27
CA GLU A 425 46.88 7.07 18.79
C GLU A 425 46.66 6.17 17.56
N ARG A 426 45.38 6.10 17.08
CA ARG A 426 44.95 5.21 15.99
C ARG A 426 45.32 3.74 16.24
N LYS A 427 45.16 3.29 17.48
CA LYS A 427 45.37 1.92 17.94
C LYS A 427 44.05 1.21 18.20
N THR A 428 44.12 -0.12 18.23
CA THR A 428 43.00 -0.93 18.67
C THR A 428 42.80 -0.84 20.20
N ILE A 429 41.60 -1.08 20.67
CA ILE A 429 41.33 -1.14 22.15
C ILE A 429 42.27 -2.17 22.82
N ARG A 430 42.45 -3.36 22.18
CA ARG A 430 43.33 -4.41 22.68
C ARG A 430 44.77 -3.92 22.87
N GLN A 431 45.34 -3.23 21.86
CA GLN A 431 46.68 -2.67 21.96
C GLN A 431 46.84 -1.69 23.13
N VAL A 432 45.86 -0.78 23.26
CA VAL A 432 45.92 0.23 24.34
C VAL A 432 45.78 -0.41 25.71
N VAL A 433 44.92 -1.42 25.89
CA VAL A 433 44.79 -2.15 27.18
C VAL A 433 46.12 -2.81 27.57
N LEU A 434 46.76 -3.49 26.63
CA LEU A 434 48.07 -4.16 26.86
C LEU A 434 49.16 -3.12 27.22
N GLU A 435 49.33 -2.09 26.37
CA GLU A 435 50.35 -1.05 26.58
C GLU A 435 50.11 -0.23 27.83
N SER A 436 48.89 -0.12 28.31
CA SER A 436 48.57 0.60 29.54
C SER A 436 48.70 -0.25 30.81
N GLY A 437 49.11 -1.53 30.63
CA GLY A 437 49.50 -2.40 31.75
C GLY A 437 48.33 -2.99 32.56
N TYR A 438 47.10 -2.96 32.06
CA TYR A 438 45.94 -3.49 32.79
C TYR A 438 46.04 -5.00 33.02
N VAL A 439 46.60 -5.73 32.06
CA VAL A 439 46.84 -7.17 32.20
C VAL A 439 48.00 -7.43 33.15
N ASP A 440 49.10 -6.68 33.03
CA ASP A 440 50.28 -6.84 33.89
C ASP A 440 49.97 -6.56 35.38
N ARG A 441 49.04 -5.64 35.66
CA ARG A 441 48.59 -5.33 37.03
C ARG A 441 47.57 -6.34 37.57
N GLY A 442 47.08 -7.25 36.70
CA GLY A 442 46.08 -8.23 37.08
C GLY A 442 44.63 -7.70 37.17
N ASP A 443 44.36 -6.53 36.58
CA ASP A 443 43.01 -5.98 36.49
C ASP A 443 42.08 -6.89 35.67
N LEU A 444 42.64 -7.58 34.66
CA LEU A 444 42.01 -8.65 33.88
C LEU A 444 43.07 -9.59 33.29
N THR A 445 42.69 -10.82 32.96
CA THR A 445 43.57 -11.77 32.25
C THR A 445 43.53 -11.55 30.73
N LEU A 446 44.50 -12.13 30.00
CA LEU A 446 44.47 -12.11 28.52
C LEU A 446 43.21 -12.80 27.95
N ASP A 447 42.82 -13.93 28.56
CA ASP A 447 41.63 -14.66 28.15
C ASP A 447 40.36 -13.84 28.37
N GLN A 448 40.29 -13.10 29.48
CA GLN A 448 39.16 -12.18 29.78
C GLN A 448 39.14 -10.99 28.82
N LEU A 449 40.34 -10.48 28.41
CA LEU A 449 40.42 -9.41 27.41
C LEU A 449 39.96 -9.88 26.07
N ASP A 450 40.42 -11.04 25.60
CA ASP A 450 40.06 -11.60 24.31
C ASP A 450 38.57 -11.99 24.26
N GLU A 451 38.02 -12.54 25.34
CA GLU A 451 36.60 -12.78 25.51
C GLU A 451 35.76 -11.51 25.49
N ALA A 452 36.21 -10.49 26.21
CA ALA A 452 35.50 -9.21 26.31
C ALA A 452 35.50 -8.43 24.98
N LEU A 453 36.50 -8.64 24.13
CA LEU A 453 36.65 -7.99 22.81
C LEU A 453 36.14 -8.85 21.65
N ASP A 454 35.57 -10.02 21.91
CA ASP A 454 34.93 -10.82 20.85
C ASP A 454 33.63 -10.11 20.41
N VAL A 455 33.71 -9.46 19.25
CA VAL A 455 32.60 -8.65 18.71
C VAL A 455 31.34 -9.45 18.40
N LEU A 456 31.45 -10.76 18.10
CA LEU A 456 30.29 -11.61 17.89
C LEU A 456 29.60 -11.92 19.22
N ARG A 457 30.34 -12.19 20.28
CA ARG A 457 29.76 -12.39 21.62
C ARG A 457 29.03 -11.17 22.17
N MET A 458 29.45 -9.96 21.77
CA MET A 458 28.79 -8.71 22.16
C MET A 458 27.38 -8.56 21.58
N THR A 459 27.00 -9.34 20.58
CA THR A 459 25.70 -9.25 19.92
C THR A 459 24.58 -9.99 20.65
N HIS A 460 24.92 -10.72 21.69
CA HIS A 460 23.97 -11.47 22.54
C HIS A 460 24.25 -11.20 24.01
N PRO A 461 23.21 -11.24 24.88
CA PRO A 461 23.38 -11.07 26.33
C PRO A 461 24.12 -12.24 27.00
#